data_8b07a2fdd3857c5d60934e8442d83f08
#
_entry.id   8b07a2fdd3857c5d60934e8442d83f08
#
_cell.length_a   1.000
_cell.length_b   1.000
_cell.length_c   1.000
_cell.angle_alpha   90.00
_cell.angle_beta   90.00
_cell.angle_gamma   90.00
#
_symmetry.space_group_name_H-M   'P 1'
#
loop_
_entity.id
_entity.type
_entity.pdbx_description
1 polymer ?
#
loop_
_entity_poly.entity_id
_entity_poly.type
_entity_poly.pdbx_seq_one_letter_code
_entity_poly.pdbx_strand_id
1 'polypeptide(L)'
;MLTDNSQIRIIYVLLDGVGDLPHPDIENKTPLQAAKTPNMDKLAKNGKMGEVISVGKGIAPESDIAVFNMLGYKFHHTDYAGRGVIEAIGTGLDFKDGDLALRGNFSTLDEKNVIIDRRAGRHIEREDAKAVSKEIEQKLKFSNPLASVVVVPTIGHRVIVRIRDEHPLSPNITNTDPAYSRVDGMGVAKAVGDFLKIERCLPLEDTDVAKLSADLVNEFTEKSLKILKESVINKKRKSQGKKLLNSILLRDAGNKYPKVETINEKYSMNFSCIVDMPVEIGISNVLEMRAYSAGGLTDYEEKATVAAKSMETENAI
;
A
#
# COMPACT_ATOMS: atom_id res chain seq x y z
N MET A 1 22.02 8.46 -31.72
CA MET A 1 20.90 8.59 -32.67
C MET A 1 19.62 8.41 -31.84
N LEU A 2 18.89 9.48 -31.61
CA LEU A 2 17.54 9.39 -31.08
C LEU A 2 16.68 8.89 -32.24
N THR A 3 16.26 7.63 -32.18
CA THR A 3 15.24 7.11 -33.07
C THR A 3 13.98 7.95 -32.89
N ASP A 4 13.30 8.28 -33.96
CA ASP A 4 11.99 8.91 -33.91
C ASP A 4 11.06 8.00 -33.08
N ASN A 5 10.79 8.39 -31.85
CA ASN A 5 10.02 7.62 -30.88
C ASN A 5 8.52 7.55 -31.23
N SER A 6 8.08 8.24 -32.28
CA SER A 6 6.67 8.34 -32.68
C SER A 6 6.05 7.01 -33.13
N GLN A 7 6.86 6.02 -33.48
CA GLN A 7 6.39 4.70 -33.96
C GLN A 7 6.64 3.54 -33.00
N ILE A 8 7.35 3.77 -31.89
CA ILE A 8 7.63 2.72 -30.91
C ILE A 8 6.51 2.72 -29.86
N ARG A 9 5.90 1.58 -29.64
CA ARG A 9 4.98 1.35 -28.51
C ARG A 9 5.65 0.46 -27.50
N ILE A 10 5.54 0.85 -26.24
CA ILE A 10 6.10 0.13 -25.10
C ILE A 10 4.94 -0.40 -24.29
N ILE A 11 4.98 -1.69 -23.94
CA ILE A 11 4.18 -2.27 -22.88
C ILE A 11 5.13 -2.72 -21.78
N TYR A 12 4.90 -2.25 -20.55
CA TYR A 12 5.67 -2.63 -19.39
C TYR A 12 4.79 -3.46 -18.45
N VAL A 13 4.99 -4.79 -18.47
CA VAL A 13 4.19 -5.71 -17.65
C VAL A 13 4.94 -6.03 -16.38
N LEU A 14 4.38 -5.63 -15.24
CA LEU A 14 4.87 -5.94 -13.91
C LEU A 14 4.09 -7.10 -13.31
N LEU A 15 4.76 -8.22 -13.05
CA LEU A 15 4.20 -9.38 -12.38
C LEU A 15 4.69 -9.41 -10.93
N ASP A 16 3.87 -8.87 -10.03
CA ASP A 16 4.19 -8.82 -8.61
C ASP A 16 3.94 -10.19 -7.93
N GLY A 17 4.87 -10.60 -7.06
CA GLY A 17 4.74 -11.79 -6.23
C GLY A 17 4.96 -13.14 -6.94
N VAL A 18 5.55 -13.17 -8.14
CA VAL A 18 5.85 -14.44 -8.86
C VAL A 18 7.19 -15.06 -8.50
N GLY A 19 8.09 -14.29 -7.86
CA GLY A 19 9.38 -14.79 -7.39
C GLY A 19 9.21 -15.62 -6.12
N ASP A 20 9.80 -16.82 -6.09
CA ASP A 20 9.79 -17.71 -4.94
C ASP A 20 11.01 -18.66 -4.95
N LEU A 21 11.22 -19.38 -3.86
CA LEU A 21 12.25 -20.39 -3.75
C LEU A 21 11.79 -21.73 -4.34
N PRO A 22 12.74 -22.60 -4.74
CA PRO A 22 12.44 -23.98 -5.13
C PRO A 22 11.76 -24.74 -3.99
N HIS A 23 10.74 -25.55 -4.31
CA HIS A 23 10.00 -26.34 -3.32
C HIS A 23 10.05 -27.83 -3.64
N PRO A 24 10.24 -28.72 -2.65
CA PRO A 24 10.32 -30.18 -2.87
C PRO A 24 9.10 -30.77 -3.56
N ASP A 25 7.89 -30.30 -3.25
CA ASP A 25 6.63 -30.83 -3.81
C ASP A 25 6.47 -30.55 -5.30
N ILE A 26 7.28 -29.70 -5.88
CA ILE A 26 7.32 -29.38 -7.31
C ILE A 26 8.71 -29.65 -7.91
N GLU A 27 9.30 -30.77 -7.54
CA GLU A 27 10.58 -31.26 -8.10
C GLU A 27 11.74 -30.30 -7.88
N ASN A 28 11.78 -29.59 -6.75
CA ASN A 28 12.75 -28.53 -6.45
C ASN A 28 12.80 -27.41 -7.51
N LYS A 29 11.69 -27.16 -8.19
CA LYS A 29 11.51 -26.01 -9.06
C LYS A 29 10.91 -24.85 -8.28
N THR A 30 11.08 -23.61 -8.77
CA THR A 30 10.26 -22.50 -8.33
C THR A 30 8.84 -22.64 -8.89
N PRO A 31 7.81 -22.02 -8.28
CA PRO A 31 6.45 -22.03 -8.85
C PRO A 31 6.41 -21.56 -10.30
N LEU A 32 7.18 -20.53 -10.65
CA LEU A 32 7.27 -20.02 -12.03
C LEU A 32 7.89 -21.05 -12.99
N GLN A 33 8.94 -21.77 -12.54
CA GLN A 33 9.53 -22.84 -13.36
C GLN A 33 8.60 -24.05 -13.53
N ALA A 34 7.72 -24.31 -12.57
CA ALA A 34 6.75 -25.42 -12.65
C ALA A 34 5.50 -25.03 -13.44
N ALA A 35 5.20 -23.75 -13.59
CA ALA A 35 4.05 -23.25 -14.31
C ALA A 35 4.20 -23.47 -15.83
N LYS A 36 3.07 -23.64 -16.52
CA LYS A 36 3.03 -23.70 -17.99
C LYS A 36 2.89 -22.28 -18.54
N THR A 37 3.98 -21.67 -18.97
CA THR A 37 4.06 -20.28 -19.42
C THR A 37 4.59 -20.14 -20.85
N PRO A 38 3.97 -20.79 -21.87
CA PRO A 38 4.55 -20.89 -23.22
C PRO A 38 4.78 -19.54 -23.90
N ASN A 39 3.92 -18.55 -23.64
CA ASN A 39 4.09 -17.20 -24.20
C ASN A 39 5.22 -16.43 -23.52
N MET A 40 5.34 -16.51 -22.20
CA MET A 40 6.47 -15.90 -21.46
C MET A 40 7.80 -16.56 -21.86
N ASP A 41 7.81 -17.91 -21.95
CA ASP A 41 8.99 -18.67 -22.37
C ASP A 41 9.45 -18.26 -23.78
N LYS A 42 8.50 -18.07 -24.71
CA LYS A 42 8.81 -17.58 -26.06
C LYS A 42 9.39 -16.16 -26.03
N LEU A 43 8.84 -15.26 -25.22
CA LEU A 43 9.37 -13.90 -25.07
C LEU A 43 10.76 -13.93 -24.46
N ALA A 44 10.98 -14.68 -23.40
CA ALA A 44 12.28 -14.83 -22.74
C ALA A 44 13.35 -15.39 -23.71
N LYS A 45 12.99 -16.42 -24.50
CA LYS A 45 13.89 -17.05 -25.47
C LYS A 45 14.33 -16.08 -26.59
N ASN A 46 13.45 -15.19 -27.01
CA ASN A 46 13.70 -14.26 -28.14
C ASN A 46 14.10 -12.85 -27.69
N GLY A 47 14.00 -12.56 -26.39
CA GLY A 47 14.31 -11.28 -25.81
C GLY A 47 15.72 -11.22 -25.19
N LYS A 48 15.94 -10.15 -24.45
CA LYS A 48 17.12 -9.99 -23.60
C LYS A 48 16.68 -10.18 -22.15
N MET A 49 17.44 -10.99 -21.40
CA MET A 49 17.20 -11.21 -19.97
C MET A 49 18.19 -10.38 -19.16
N GLY A 50 17.75 -10.00 -17.95
CA GLY A 50 18.59 -9.25 -17.02
C GLY A 50 18.05 -9.35 -15.60
N GLU A 51 18.84 -8.85 -14.66
CA GLU A 51 18.47 -8.73 -13.25
C GLU A 51 18.32 -7.25 -12.91
N VAL A 52 17.26 -6.91 -12.18
CA VAL A 52 16.99 -5.54 -11.73
C VAL A 52 17.01 -5.52 -10.20
N ILE A 53 17.88 -4.70 -9.63
CA ILE A 53 17.88 -4.37 -8.22
C ILE A 53 17.05 -3.10 -8.07
N SER A 54 15.79 -3.25 -7.67
CA SER A 54 14.81 -2.17 -7.70
C SER A 54 15.11 -1.03 -6.72
N VAL A 55 15.66 -1.32 -5.52
CA VAL A 55 15.96 -0.30 -4.50
C VAL A 55 17.40 -0.40 -4.03
N GLY A 56 17.81 -1.58 -3.58
CA GLY A 56 19.14 -1.85 -3.08
C GLY A 56 19.37 -3.34 -2.86
N LYS A 57 20.60 -3.78 -2.93
CA LYS A 57 20.93 -5.19 -2.75
C LYS A 57 20.57 -5.64 -1.33
N GLY A 58 19.80 -6.73 -1.22
CA GLY A 58 19.35 -7.28 0.06
C GLY A 58 18.16 -6.54 0.69
N ILE A 59 17.58 -5.53 0.00
CA ILE A 59 16.40 -4.84 0.45
C ILE A 59 15.18 -5.40 -0.29
N ALA A 60 14.17 -5.85 0.47
CA ALA A 60 12.87 -6.23 -0.05
C ALA A 60 11.91 -5.01 0.08
N PRO A 61 11.78 -4.18 -0.97
CA PRO A 61 10.99 -2.96 -0.90
C PRO A 61 9.50 -3.26 -0.92
N GLU A 62 8.69 -2.30 -0.48
CA GLU A 62 7.27 -2.28 -0.80
C GLU A 62 7.04 -1.96 -2.27
N SER A 63 5.87 -2.39 -2.81
CA SER A 63 5.60 -2.34 -4.26
C SER A 63 5.64 -0.93 -4.84
N ASP A 64 5.21 0.09 -4.11
CA ASP A 64 5.19 1.47 -4.59
C ASP A 64 6.60 2.00 -4.88
N ILE A 65 7.51 1.91 -3.90
CA ILE A 65 8.90 2.37 -4.10
C ILE A 65 9.61 1.54 -5.17
N ALA A 66 9.32 0.22 -5.22
CA ALA A 66 9.85 -0.66 -6.26
C ALA A 66 9.40 -0.22 -7.66
N VAL A 67 8.10 0.05 -7.84
CA VAL A 67 7.52 0.49 -9.12
C VAL A 67 8.09 1.85 -9.53
N PHE A 68 8.14 2.84 -8.63
CA PHE A 68 8.77 4.12 -8.94
C PHE A 68 10.21 3.96 -9.43
N ASN A 69 11.02 3.15 -8.74
CA ASN A 69 12.40 2.91 -9.15
C ASN A 69 12.51 2.16 -10.48
N MET A 70 11.66 1.16 -10.73
CA MET A 70 11.59 0.44 -12.00
C MET A 70 11.14 1.34 -13.16
N LEU A 71 10.35 2.39 -12.87
CA LEU A 71 9.99 3.44 -13.81
C LEU A 71 11.05 4.56 -13.90
N GLY A 72 12.23 4.36 -13.30
CA GLY A 72 13.37 5.29 -13.40
C GLY A 72 13.32 6.48 -12.46
N TYR A 73 12.43 6.48 -11.46
CA TYR A 73 12.39 7.48 -10.40
C TYR A 73 13.27 7.02 -9.24
N LYS A 74 14.21 7.86 -8.83
CA LYS A 74 15.05 7.60 -7.65
C LYS A 74 14.62 8.54 -6.56
N PHE A 75 13.97 7.98 -5.54
CA PHE A 75 13.70 8.74 -4.32
C PHE A 75 14.92 8.69 -3.40
N HIS A 76 15.36 9.83 -2.94
CA HIS A 76 16.14 9.87 -1.71
C HIS A 76 15.21 9.54 -0.54
N HIS A 77 15.74 8.90 0.50
CA HIS A 77 14.95 8.53 1.70
C HIS A 77 14.22 9.73 2.34
N THR A 78 14.72 10.96 2.14
CA THR A 78 14.09 12.21 2.60
C THR A 78 12.90 12.65 1.74
N ASP A 79 12.81 12.18 0.50
CA ASP A 79 11.85 12.66 -0.50
C ASP A 79 10.71 11.66 -0.73
N TYR A 80 10.87 10.45 -0.21
CA TYR A 80 9.82 9.44 -0.30
C TYR A 80 8.65 9.76 0.62
N ALA A 81 7.48 9.96 0.02
CA ALA A 81 6.27 10.40 0.71
C ALA A 81 5.68 9.39 1.70
N GLY A 82 6.07 8.12 1.60
CA GLY A 82 5.48 7.01 2.33
C GLY A 82 4.26 6.41 1.62
N ARG A 83 4.13 5.09 1.70
CA ARG A 83 3.04 4.35 1.03
C ARG A 83 1.65 4.77 1.52
N GLY A 84 1.53 5.23 2.76
CA GLY A 84 0.28 5.76 3.28
C GLY A 84 -0.25 6.92 2.43
N VAL A 85 0.64 7.82 1.98
CA VAL A 85 0.26 8.95 1.10
C VAL A 85 -0.11 8.45 -0.29
N ILE A 86 0.68 7.57 -0.90
CA ILE A 86 0.40 7.04 -2.23
C ILE A 86 -0.98 6.36 -2.27
N GLU A 87 -1.28 5.50 -1.30
CA GLU A 87 -2.59 4.84 -1.22
C GLU A 87 -3.71 5.84 -0.86
N ALA A 88 -3.47 6.87 -0.05
CA ALA A 88 -4.44 7.92 0.23
C ALA A 88 -4.83 8.68 -1.06
N ILE A 89 -3.86 9.07 -1.87
CA ILE A 89 -4.06 9.68 -3.18
C ILE A 89 -4.89 8.75 -4.07
N GLY A 90 -4.55 7.46 -4.11
CA GLY A 90 -5.25 6.47 -4.93
C GLY A 90 -6.68 6.18 -4.49
N THR A 91 -7.05 6.46 -3.24
CA THR A 91 -8.45 6.35 -2.78
C THR A 91 -9.28 7.60 -3.07
N GLY A 92 -8.66 8.68 -3.56
CA GLY A 92 -9.32 9.98 -3.72
C GLY A 92 -9.59 10.69 -2.40
N LEU A 93 -8.92 10.30 -1.32
CA LEU A 93 -9.04 10.95 -0.02
C LEU A 93 -8.55 12.40 -0.10
N ASP A 94 -9.30 13.34 0.52
CA ASP A 94 -8.84 14.71 0.71
C ASP A 94 -7.60 14.73 1.60
N PHE A 95 -6.44 14.64 0.96
CA PHE A 95 -5.12 14.70 1.57
C PHE A 95 -4.42 16.01 1.21
N LYS A 96 -3.81 16.65 2.20
CA LYS A 96 -3.03 17.90 2.04
C LYS A 96 -1.67 17.73 2.68
N ASP A 97 -0.68 18.45 2.18
CA ASP A 97 0.62 18.55 2.82
C ASP A 97 0.46 18.97 4.29
N GLY A 98 1.07 18.20 5.18
CA GLY A 98 0.93 18.37 6.64
C GLY A 98 -0.09 17.40 7.28
N ASP A 99 -1.00 16.77 6.53
CA ASP A 99 -1.77 15.64 7.05
C ASP A 99 -0.86 14.44 7.29
N LEU A 100 -1.18 13.59 8.23
CA LEU A 100 -0.51 12.32 8.43
C LEU A 100 -1.35 11.18 7.82
N ALA A 101 -0.89 10.61 6.73
CA ALA A 101 -1.49 9.43 6.12
C ALA A 101 -0.73 8.18 6.50
N LEU A 102 -1.45 7.16 6.96
CA LEU A 102 -0.91 5.87 7.36
C LEU A 102 -1.67 4.76 6.65
N ARG A 103 -0.94 3.75 6.21
CA ARG A 103 -1.51 2.49 5.80
C ARG A 103 -1.83 1.64 7.01
N GLY A 104 -2.95 0.95 6.98
CA GLY A 104 -3.35 0.06 8.06
C GLY A 104 -3.90 -1.27 7.58
N ASN A 105 -3.96 -2.19 8.52
CA ASN A 105 -4.69 -3.45 8.37
C ASN A 105 -5.71 -3.60 9.48
N PHE A 106 -6.96 -3.93 9.14
CA PHE A 106 -7.84 -4.54 10.13
C PHE A 106 -7.23 -5.85 10.60
N SER A 107 -7.19 -6.04 11.90
CA SER A 107 -6.62 -7.22 12.53
C SER A 107 -7.51 -7.76 13.64
N THR A 108 -7.25 -8.99 14.05
CA THR A 108 -7.96 -9.66 15.14
C THR A 108 -7.02 -9.86 16.32
N LEU A 109 -7.42 -9.35 17.47
CA LEU A 109 -6.77 -9.56 18.76
C LEU A 109 -7.56 -10.55 19.60
N ASP A 110 -6.87 -11.26 20.49
CA ASP A 110 -7.49 -12.00 21.55
C ASP A 110 -7.85 -11.10 22.76
N GLU A 111 -8.36 -11.70 23.85
CA GLU A 111 -8.75 -11.00 25.05
C GLU A 111 -7.57 -10.37 25.83
N LYS A 112 -6.34 -10.83 25.57
CA LYS A 112 -5.09 -10.31 26.15
C LYS A 112 -4.41 -9.28 25.26
N ASN A 113 -5.09 -8.84 24.20
CA ASN A 113 -4.56 -7.93 23.15
C ASN A 113 -3.34 -8.50 22.39
N VAL A 114 -3.25 -9.84 22.27
CA VAL A 114 -2.29 -10.49 21.39
C VAL A 114 -2.89 -10.58 19.98
N ILE A 115 -2.08 -10.30 18.98
CA ILE A 115 -2.48 -10.37 17.57
C ILE A 115 -2.57 -11.84 17.17
N ILE A 116 -3.78 -12.33 16.95
CA ILE A 116 -4.04 -13.69 16.47
C ILE A 116 -4.23 -13.76 14.95
N ASP A 117 -4.55 -12.64 14.33
CA ASP A 117 -4.61 -12.54 12.87
C ASP A 117 -4.38 -11.08 12.43
N ARG A 118 -3.24 -10.82 11.79
CA ARG A 118 -2.84 -9.49 11.32
C ARG A 118 -3.66 -8.98 10.13
N ARG A 119 -4.51 -9.79 9.56
CA ARG A 119 -5.30 -9.50 8.35
C ARG A 119 -6.78 -9.83 8.51
N ALA A 120 -7.23 -10.12 9.75
CA ALA A 120 -8.61 -10.45 10.08
C ALA A 120 -9.28 -11.42 9.08
N GLY A 121 -8.52 -12.49 8.69
CA GLY A 121 -8.96 -13.49 7.72
C GLY A 121 -8.77 -13.12 6.25
N ARG A 122 -8.21 -11.94 5.93
CA ARG A 122 -7.98 -11.37 4.59
C ARG A 122 -9.24 -11.02 3.78
N HIS A 123 -10.24 -11.89 3.80
CA HIS A 123 -11.51 -11.67 3.10
C HIS A 123 -12.50 -11.00 4.04
N ILE A 124 -12.59 -9.68 3.93
CA ILE A 124 -13.53 -8.86 4.69
C ILE A 124 -14.55 -8.31 3.71
N GLU A 125 -15.81 -8.48 4.03
CA GLU A 125 -16.89 -7.90 3.25
C GLU A 125 -16.79 -6.37 3.27
N ARG A 126 -16.93 -5.76 2.12
CA ARG A 126 -16.76 -4.31 1.95
C ARG A 126 -17.69 -3.51 2.85
N GLU A 127 -18.89 -4.02 3.05
CA GLU A 127 -19.91 -3.39 3.90
C GLU A 127 -19.50 -3.41 5.38
N ASP A 128 -18.96 -4.53 5.87
CA ASP A 128 -18.45 -4.62 7.25
C ASP A 128 -17.27 -3.66 7.46
N ALA A 129 -16.31 -3.63 6.52
CA ALA A 129 -15.17 -2.74 6.59
C ALA A 129 -15.60 -1.25 6.60
N LYS A 130 -16.54 -0.87 5.73
CA LYS A 130 -17.11 0.49 5.69
C LYS A 130 -17.85 0.83 6.98
N ALA A 131 -18.66 -0.09 7.50
CA ALA A 131 -19.43 0.15 8.70
C ALA A 131 -18.53 0.35 9.93
N VAL A 132 -17.49 -0.48 10.07
CA VAL A 132 -16.48 -0.36 11.14
C VAL A 132 -15.71 0.96 11.02
N SER A 133 -15.28 1.34 9.82
CA SER A 133 -14.57 2.60 9.58
C SER A 133 -15.42 3.81 9.96
N LYS A 134 -16.69 3.82 9.52
CA LYS A 134 -17.64 4.87 9.85
C LYS A 134 -17.93 4.95 11.35
N GLU A 135 -18.01 3.78 12.03
CA GLU A 135 -18.19 3.74 13.47
C GLU A 135 -17.01 4.40 14.21
N ILE A 136 -15.77 4.15 13.76
CA ILE A 136 -14.60 4.82 14.30
C ILE A 136 -14.67 6.34 14.08
N GLU A 137 -14.92 6.79 12.86
CA GLU A 137 -14.98 8.22 12.52
C GLU A 137 -16.03 8.98 13.34
N GLN A 138 -17.19 8.37 13.56
CA GLN A 138 -18.29 8.98 14.31
C GLN A 138 -18.03 9.07 15.82
N LYS A 139 -17.39 8.05 16.40
CA LYS A 139 -17.22 7.91 17.84
C LYS A 139 -15.86 8.39 18.35
N LEU A 140 -14.82 8.33 17.51
CA LEU A 140 -13.50 8.75 17.92
C LEU A 140 -13.41 10.27 17.97
N LYS A 141 -13.08 10.79 19.14
CA LYS A 141 -12.76 12.20 19.36
C LYS A 141 -11.38 12.28 19.98
N PHE A 142 -10.48 12.99 19.35
CA PHE A 142 -9.17 13.25 19.91
C PHE A 142 -9.27 14.15 21.14
N SER A 143 -8.30 14.05 22.04
CA SER A 143 -8.15 14.97 23.18
C SER A 143 -7.87 16.39 22.70
N ASN A 144 -7.13 16.51 21.59
CA ASN A 144 -7.04 17.76 20.85
C ASN A 144 -8.30 17.92 19.98
N PRO A 145 -9.18 18.92 20.24
CA PRO A 145 -10.42 19.11 19.48
C PRO A 145 -10.20 19.56 18.03
N LEU A 146 -8.99 20.00 17.68
CA LEU A 146 -8.62 20.45 16.34
C LEU A 146 -8.13 19.27 15.49
N ALA A 147 -7.78 18.15 16.12
CA ALA A 147 -7.41 16.95 15.41
C ALA A 147 -8.65 16.19 14.89
N SER A 148 -8.54 15.65 13.70
CA SER A 148 -9.59 14.85 13.04
C SER A 148 -9.02 13.61 12.38
N VAL A 149 -9.86 12.59 12.20
CA VAL A 149 -9.48 11.35 11.52
C VAL A 149 -10.48 10.97 10.45
N VAL A 150 -9.96 10.41 9.36
CA VAL A 150 -10.74 9.72 8.34
C VAL A 150 -10.16 8.32 8.16
N VAL A 151 -11.03 7.33 8.03
CA VAL A 151 -10.67 5.90 7.95
C VAL A 151 -11.29 5.30 6.68
N VAL A 152 -10.49 5.12 5.65
CA VAL A 152 -10.94 4.64 4.33
C VAL A 152 -10.60 3.16 4.16
N PRO A 153 -11.56 2.24 4.23
CA PRO A 153 -11.32 0.84 3.91
C PRO A 153 -11.08 0.69 2.41
N THR A 154 -10.09 -0.13 2.06
CA THR A 154 -9.73 -0.39 0.67
C THR A 154 -10.04 -1.85 0.30
N ILE A 155 -9.07 -2.63 -0.14
CA ILE A 155 -9.28 -4.01 -0.57
C ILE A 155 -9.03 -4.99 0.59
N GLY A 156 -10.01 -5.84 0.86
CA GLY A 156 -9.92 -6.89 1.87
C GLY A 156 -9.71 -6.29 3.28
N HIS A 157 -8.58 -6.61 3.89
CA HIS A 157 -8.22 -6.18 5.24
C HIS A 157 -7.54 -4.81 5.32
N ARG A 158 -7.28 -4.17 4.17
CA ARG A 158 -6.49 -2.92 4.11
C ARG A 158 -7.36 -1.70 4.40
N VAL A 159 -6.73 -0.71 5.02
CA VAL A 159 -7.36 0.56 5.37
C VAL A 159 -6.32 1.69 5.30
N ILE A 160 -6.77 2.87 4.93
CA ILE A 160 -5.99 4.11 5.03
C ILE A 160 -6.55 4.93 6.17
N VAL A 161 -5.68 5.44 7.01
CA VAL A 161 -6.02 6.37 8.09
C VAL A 161 -5.32 7.69 7.84
N ARG A 162 -6.09 8.76 7.71
CA ARG A 162 -5.57 10.13 7.66
C ARG A 162 -5.91 10.80 8.99
N ILE A 163 -4.87 11.31 9.65
CA ILE A 163 -5.00 12.21 10.80
C ILE A 163 -4.63 13.62 10.33
N ARG A 164 -5.46 14.60 10.65
CA ARG A 164 -5.24 16.01 10.36
C ARG A 164 -5.28 16.78 11.67
N ASP A 165 -4.38 17.73 11.83
CA ASP A 165 -4.33 18.69 12.91
C ASP A 165 -4.26 20.12 12.33
N GLU A 166 -4.39 21.16 13.14
CA GLU A 166 -4.16 22.54 12.68
C GLU A 166 -2.69 22.79 12.34
N HIS A 167 -1.78 22.05 12.99
CA HIS A 167 -0.35 22.08 12.71
C HIS A 167 0.05 20.93 11.81
N PRO A 168 1.03 21.11 10.91
CA PRO A 168 1.57 20.01 10.13
C PRO A 168 2.08 18.88 11.01
N LEU A 169 1.75 17.65 10.68
CA LEU A 169 2.20 16.45 11.38
C LEU A 169 3.50 15.90 10.77
N SER A 170 4.33 15.22 11.57
CA SER A 170 5.57 14.59 11.12
C SER A 170 5.35 13.12 10.76
N PRO A 171 5.90 12.63 9.64
CA PRO A 171 5.92 11.23 9.31
C PRO A 171 7.03 10.46 10.06
N ASN A 172 7.93 11.15 10.77
CA ASN A 172 9.07 10.56 11.47
C ASN A 172 8.65 9.91 12.79
N ILE A 173 7.85 8.88 12.68
CA ILE A 173 7.31 8.07 13.77
C ILE A 173 7.44 6.59 13.46
N THR A 174 7.44 5.74 14.49
CA THR A 174 7.45 4.29 14.33
C THR A 174 6.05 3.75 13.98
N ASN A 175 6.00 2.50 13.56
CA ASN A 175 4.75 1.80 13.26
C ASN A 175 4.09 1.27 14.54
N THR A 176 2.76 1.07 14.51
CA THR A 176 2.06 0.23 15.52
C THR A 176 1.97 -1.23 15.09
N ASP A 177 2.18 -1.53 13.82
CA ASP A 177 2.27 -2.89 13.29
C ASP A 177 3.66 -3.50 13.59
N PRO A 178 3.75 -4.51 14.47
CA PRO A 178 5.02 -5.07 14.93
C PRO A 178 5.79 -5.83 13.84
N ALA A 179 5.14 -6.19 12.75
CA ALA A 179 5.78 -6.95 11.67
C ALA A 179 6.49 -6.10 10.63
N TYR A 180 6.51 -4.79 10.82
CA TYR A 180 7.23 -3.88 9.94
C TYR A 180 8.12 -2.93 10.74
N SER A 181 9.33 -2.74 10.26
CA SER A 181 10.22 -1.65 10.67
C SER A 181 10.23 -0.57 9.61
N ARG A 182 10.82 0.56 9.96
CA ARG A 182 11.11 1.63 9.03
C ARG A 182 12.62 1.75 8.89
N VAL A 183 13.12 1.65 7.66
CA VAL A 183 14.55 1.78 7.33
C VAL A 183 14.65 2.87 6.27
N ASP A 184 15.37 3.94 6.57
CA ASP A 184 15.54 5.08 5.67
C ASP A 184 14.20 5.60 5.09
N GLY A 185 13.17 5.70 5.93
CA GLY A 185 11.84 6.15 5.54
C GLY A 185 10.96 5.08 4.87
N MET A 186 11.50 3.96 4.47
CA MET A 186 10.80 2.87 3.79
C MET A 186 10.28 1.82 4.77
N GLY A 187 9.08 1.29 4.50
CA GLY A 187 8.54 0.11 5.20
C GLY A 187 9.30 -1.15 4.79
N VAL A 188 9.81 -1.88 5.79
CA VAL A 188 10.50 -3.15 5.58
C VAL A 188 9.87 -4.23 6.45
N ALA A 189 9.50 -5.36 5.85
CA ALA A 189 8.96 -6.48 6.58
C ALA A 189 10.02 -7.11 7.50
N LYS A 190 9.63 -7.38 8.75
CA LYS A 190 10.46 -8.13 9.70
C LYS A 190 10.14 -9.62 9.64
N ALA A 191 11.13 -10.47 9.85
CA ALA A 191 10.89 -11.85 10.24
C ALA A 191 10.38 -11.83 11.69
N VAL A 192 9.10 -12.11 11.87
CA VAL A 192 8.46 -12.05 13.20
C VAL A 192 7.91 -13.41 13.61
N GLY A 193 8.05 -13.71 14.90
CA GLY A 193 7.47 -14.90 15.51
C GLY A 193 5.99 -14.72 15.88
N ASP A 194 5.48 -15.67 16.65
CA ASP A 194 4.11 -15.66 17.19
C ASP A 194 3.97 -14.71 18.40
N PHE A 195 2.72 -14.49 18.84
CA PHE A 195 2.36 -13.73 20.04
C PHE A 195 2.73 -12.24 20.04
N LEU A 196 2.65 -11.62 18.88
CA LEU A 196 2.90 -10.20 18.72
C LEU A 196 1.81 -9.36 19.40
N LYS A 197 2.20 -8.20 19.93
CA LYS A 197 1.29 -7.16 20.42
C LYS A 197 1.42 -5.91 19.54
N ILE A 198 0.38 -5.07 19.58
CA ILE A 198 0.45 -3.74 18.97
C ILE A 198 1.59 -2.97 19.63
N GLU A 199 2.49 -2.41 18.83
CA GLU A 199 3.58 -1.58 19.35
C GLU A 199 3.10 -0.15 19.61
N ARG A 200 3.69 0.50 20.60
CA ARG A 200 3.49 1.92 20.83
C ARG A 200 4.23 2.69 19.75
N CYS A 201 3.54 3.63 19.12
CA CYS A 201 4.17 4.57 18.19
C CYS A 201 5.10 5.53 18.97
N LEU A 202 6.34 5.67 18.51
CA LEU A 202 7.35 6.54 19.10
C LEU A 202 7.83 7.55 18.06
N PRO A 203 8.19 8.78 18.47
CA PRO A 203 8.86 9.73 17.58
C PRO A 203 10.26 9.20 17.23
N LEU A 204 10.67 9.37 15.97
CA LEU A 204 12.01 9.03 15.48
C LEU A 204 12.97 10.23 15.50
N GLU A 205 12.46 11.39 15.88
CA GLU A 205 13.22 12.64 16.06
C GLU A 205 12.71 13.38 17.29
N ASP A 206 13.58 14.13 17.96
CA ASP A 206 13.22 14.88 19.16
C ASP A 206 12.64 16.26 18.79
N THR A 207 11.50 16.25 18.10
CA THR A 207 10.73 17.44 17.75
C THR A 207 9.33 17.37 18.36
N ASP A 208 8.74 18.50 18.70
CA ASP A 208 7.38 18.55 19.24
C ASP A 208 6.35 18.03 18.23
N VAL A 209 6.61 18.25 16.94
CA VAL A 209 5.76 17.79 15.84
C VAL A 209 5.76 16.25 15.74
N ALA A 210 6.93 15.62 15.86
CA ALA A 210 7.01 14.15 15.84
C ALA A 210 6.39 13.54 17.09
N LYS A 211 6.56 14.15 18.26
CA LYS A 211 5.90 13.76 19.51
C LYS A 211 4.38 13.85 19.38
N LEU A 212 3.87 14.99 18.89
CA LEU A 212 2.42 15.17 18.65
C LEU A 212 1.88 14.10 17.68
N SER A 213 2.59 13.83 16.60
CA SER A 213 2.18 12.83 15.62
C SER A 213 2.11 11.42 16.22
N ALA A 214 3.12 11.02 17.00
CA ALA A 214 3.15 9.74 17.71
C ALA A 214 2.01 9.64 18.73
N ASP A 215 1.75 10.71 19.48
CA ASP A 215 0.68 10.76 20.48
C ASP A 215 -0.71 10.63 19.83
N LEU A 216 -0.96 11.32 18.70
CA LEU A 216 -2.20 11.21 17.96
C LEU A 216 -2.41 9.78 17.40
N VAL A 217 -1.35 9.13 16.91
CA VAL A 217 -1.41 7.74 16.44
C VAL A 217 -1.69 6.77 17.60
N ASN A 218 -1.07 6.98 18.75
CA ASN A 218 -1.34 6.18 19.95
C ASN A 218 -2.77 6.38 20.45
N GLU A 219 -3.23 7.62 20.51
CA GLU A 219 -4.60 7.95 20.92
C GLU A 219 -5.63 7.35 19.95
N PHE A 220 -5.39 7.44 18.64
CA PHE A 220 -6.23 6.75 17.65
C PHE A 220 -6.27 5.24 17.91
N THR A 221 -5.12 4.63 18.14
CA THR A 221 -5.02 3.18 18.38
C THR A 221 -5.80 2.78 19.64
N GLU A 222 -5.59 3.46 20.77
CA GLU A 222 -6.25 3.17 22.02
C GLU A 222 -7.79 3.39 21.95
N LYS A 223 -8.21 4.50 21.33
CA LYS A 223 -9.64 4.82 21.22
C LYS A 223 -10.35 3.90 20.22
N SER A 224 -9.72 3.60 19.08
CA SER A 224 -10.30 2.67 18.11
C SER A 224 -10.46 1.25 18.69
N LEU A 225 -9.50 0.74 19.47
CA LEU A 225 -9.63 -0.52 20.19
C LEU A 225 -10.87 -0.56 21.09
N LYS A 226 -11.12 0.50 21.86
CA LYS A 226 -12.30 0.60 22.74
C LYS A 226 -13.59 0.60 21.92
N ILE A 227 -13.65 1.40 20.87
CA ILE A 227 -14.82 1.49 19.97
C ILE A 227 -15.10 0.14 19.33
N LEU A 228 -14.08 -0.52 18.79
CA LEU A 228 -14.20 -1.77 18.07
C LEU A 228 -14.58 -2.95 18.97
N LYS A 229 -14.18 -2.92 20.25
CA LYS A 229 -14.59 -3.90 21.24
C LYS A 229 -16.11 -3.92 21.45
N GLU A 230 -16.72 -2.74 21.41
CA GLU A 230 -18.17 -2.57 21.59
C GLU A 230 -18.97 -2.60 20.28
N SER A 231 -18.30 -2.71 19.15
CA SER A 231 -18.89 -2.63 17.82
C SER A 231 -19.99 -3.66 17.59
N VAL A 232 -21.14 -3.20 17.11
CA VAL A 232 -22.26 -4.07 16.70
C VAL A 232 -21.84 -4.97 15.53
N ILE A 233 -20.99 -4.47 14.65
CA ILE A 233 -20.46 -5.25 13.52
C ILE A 233 -19.61 -6.42 14.03
N ASN A 234 -18.74 -6.19 15.01
CA ASN A 234 -17.94 -7.26 15.61
C ASN A 234 -18.80 -8.27 16.38
N LYS A 235 -19.86 -7.84 17.06
CA LYS A 235 -20.83 -8.76 17.68
C LYS A 235 -21.51 -9.66 16.64
N LYS A 236 -21.94 -9.08 15.50
CA LYS A 236 -22.50 -9.83 14.36
C LYS A 236 -21.46 -10.79 13.77
N ARG A 237 -20.22 -10.34 13.51
CA ARG A 237 -19.15 -11.19 12.96
C ARG A 237 -18.84 -12.37 13.89
N LYS A 238 -18.80 -12.13 15.19
CA LYS A 238 -18.61 -13.19 16.21
C LYS A 238 -19.72 -14.25 16.15
N SER A 239 -20.98 -13.84 16.04
CA SER A 239 -22.11 -14.79 15.93
C SER A 239 -22.10 -15.59 14.63
N GLN A 240 -21.40 -15.10 13.59
CA GLN A 240 -21.22 -15.77 12.30
C GLN A 240 -19.92 -16.60 12.24
N GLY A 241 -19.15 -16.72 13.32
CA GLY A 241 -17.86 -17.42 13.33
C GLY A 241 -16.76 -16.73 12.53
N LYS A 242 -16.95 -15.46 12.15
CA LYS A 242 -15.98 -14.68 11.38
C LYS A 242 -14.92 -14.05 12.29
N LYS A 243 -13.74 -13.82 11.74
CA LYS A 243 -12.68 -13.06 12.43
C LYS A 243 -13.16 -11.65 12.74
N LEU A 244 -12.81 -11.15 13.94
CA LEU A 244 -13.18 -9.80 14.35
C LEU A 244 -12.30 -8.75 13.67
N LEU A 245 -12.86 -7.56 13.47
CA LEU A 245 -12.16 -6.36 13.04
C LEU A 245 -11.96 -5.49 14.27
N ASN A 246 -11.20 -5.99 15.27
CA ASN A 246 -11.16 -5.37 16.59
C ASN A 246 -9.90 -4.55 16.85
N SER A 247 -9.03 -4.41 15.83
CA SER A 247 -7.91 -3.47 15.85
C SER A 247 -7.51 -3.04 14.44
N ILE A 248 -6.73 -1.96 14.36
CA ILE A 248 -6.06 -1.48 13.14
C ILE A 248 -4.57 -1.35 13.44
N LEU A 249 -3.76 -2.09 12.69
CA LEU A 249 -2.30 -2.01 12.76
C LEU A 249 -1.82 -0.99 11.74
N LEU A 250 -1.14 0.08 12.19
CA LEU A 250 -0.73 1.20 11.37
C LEU A 250 0.76 1.17 11.04
N ARG A 251 1.09 1.61 9.81
CA ARG A 251 2.46 1.73 9.30
C ARG A 251 2.55 2.70 8.12
N ASP A 252 3.77 2.91 7.63
CA ASP A 252 4.06 3.63 6.38
C ASP A 252 3.56 5.08 6.39
N ALA A 253 3.82 5.76 7.51
CA ALA A 253 3.43 7.15 7.71
C ALA A 253 4.09 8.07 6.67
N GLY A 254 3.28 8.99 6.14
CA GLY A 254 3.73 10.06 5.25
C GLY A 254 2.88 11.31 5.42
N ASN A 255 3.42 12.48 5.03
CA ASN A 255 2.77 13.77 5.27
C ASN A 255 2.87 14.79 4.13
N LYS A 256 3.41 14.38 2.98
CA LYS A 256 3.60 15.28 1.84
C LYS A 256 3.20 14.60 0.54
N TYR A 257 2.63 15.38 -0.37
CA TYR A 257 2.40 14.94 -1.74
C TYR A 257 3.76 14.76 -2.44
N PRO A 258 4.00 13.62 -3.14
CA PRO A 258 5.25 13.43 -3.87
C PRO A 258 5.39 14.47 -4.98
N LYS A 259 6.53 15.14 -5.03
CA LYS A 259 6.86 16.09 -6.10
C LYS A 259 7.86 15.43 -7.03
N VAL A 260 7.40 14.94 -8.15
CA VAL A 260 8.20 14.27 -9.18
C VAL A 260 7.82 14.81 -10.55
N GLU A 261 8.77 14.75 -11.47
CA GLU A 261 8.51 14.97 -12.89
C GLU A 261 7.47 13.95 -13.38
N THR A 262 6.53 14.35 -14.22
CA THR A 262 5.56 13.41 -14.78
C THR A 262 6.26 12.38 -15.69
N ILE A 263 5.66 11.19 -15.83
CA ILE A 263 6.28 10.15 -16.67
C ILE A 263 6.32 10.59 -18.14
N ASN A 264 5.32 11.33 -18.57
CA ASN A 264 5.20 11.83 -19.93
C ASN A 264 6.29 12.86 -20.25
N GLU A 265 6.59 13.76 -19.31
CA GLU A 265 7.71 14.72 -19.45
C GLU A 265 9.04 13.99 -19.44
N LYS A 266 9.27 13.10 -18.46
CA LYS A 266 10.51 12.35 -18.27
C LYS A 266 10.94 11.57 -19.52
N TYR A 267 10.01 10.94 -20.20
CA TYR A 267 10.29 10.09 -21.35
C TYR A 267 9.89 10.71 -22.69
N SER A 268 9.29 11.90 -22.70
CA SER A 268 8.72 12.55 -23.90
C SER A 268 7.78 11.61 -24.68
N MET A 269 6.98 10.84 -23.94
CA MET A 269 6.04 9.86 -24.46
C MET A 269 4.78 9.85 -23.60
N ASN A 270 3.63 9.51 -24.17
CA ASN A 270 2.40 9.34 -23.41
C ASN A 270 2.30 7.93 -22.83
N PHE A 271 2.03 7.85 -21.54
CA PHE A 271 1.85 6.60 -20.82
C PHE A 271 0.46 6.52 -20.19
N SER A 272 -0.11 5.32 -20.22
CA SER A 272 -1.27 4.92 -19.43
C SER A 272 -0.92 3.78 -18.50
N CYS A 273 -1.73 3.59 -17.46
CA CYS A 273 -1.56 2.52 -16.49
C CYS A 273 -2.85 1.75 -16.31
N ILE A 274 -2.76 0.41 -16.27
CA ILE A 274 -3.90 -0.43 -15.92
C ILE A 274 -3.85 -0.69 -14.42
N VAL A 275 -4.90 -0.30 -13.72
CA VAL A 275 -4.92 -0.20 -12.27
C VAL A 275 -6.07 -1.01 -11.66
N ASP A 276 -5.78 -1.70 -10.57
CA ASP A 276 -6.76 -2.44 -9.76
C ASP A 276 -6.78 -1.99 -8.29
N MET A 277 -5.65 -1.58 -7.77
CA MET A 277 -5.46 -1.28 -6.35
C MET A 277 -5.19 0.20 -6.10
N PRO A 278 -5.53 0.71 -4.91
CA PRO A 278 -5.26 2.11 -4.56
C PRO A 278 -3.80 2.53 -4.75
N VAL A 279 -2.83 1.65 -4.51
CA VAL A 279 -1.41 1.98 -4.73
C VAL A 279 -1.10 2.27 -6.20
N GLU A 280 -1.66 1.49 -7.12
CA GLU A 280 -1.47 1.67 -8.56
C GLU A 280 -2.14 2.97 -9.04
N ILE A 281 -3.38 3.22 -8.57
CA ILE A 281 -4.10 4.48 -8.82
C ILE A 281 -3.31 5.67 -8.25
N GLY A 282 -2.74 5.52 -7.06
CA GLY A 282 -1.90 6.55 -6.44
C GLY A 282 -0.65 6.86 -7.25
N ILE A 283 0.06 5.82 -7.71
CA ILE A 283 1.23 5.97 -8.58
C ILE A 283 0.83 6.65 -9.90
N SER A 284 -0.27 6.20 -10.54
CA SER A 284 -0.73 6.79 -11.79
C SER A 284 -1.08 8.27 -11.64
N ASN A 285 -1.73 8.65 -10.53
CA ASN A 285 -2.06 10.05 -10.24
C ASN A 285 -0.81 10.90 -9.98
N VAL A 286 0.17 10.37 -9.23
CA VAL A 286 1.42 11.08 -8.96
C VAL A 286 2.25 11.29 -10.24
N LEU A 287 2.24 10.31 -11.14
CA LEU A 287 2.99 10.35 -12.39
C LEU A 287 2.18 10.95 -13.57
N GLU A 288 0.93 11.38 -13.30
CA GLU A 288 -0.01 11.93 -14.29
C GLU A 288 -0.27 10.99 -15.47
N MET A 289 -0.29 9.69 -15.21
CA MET A 289 -0.69 8.69 -16.19
C MET A 289 -2.22 8.60 -16.30
N ARG A 290 -2.73 8.33 -17.49
CA ARG A 290 -4.12 7.95 -17.63
C ARG A 290 -4.35 6.56 -17.04
N ALA A 291 -5.22 6.46 -16.03
CA ALA A 291 -5.55 5.20 -15.39
C ALA A 291 -6.74 4.51 -16.07
N TYR A 292 -6.60 3.24 -16.37
CA TYR A 292 -7.67 2.37 -16.88
C TYR A 292 -7.95 1.28 -15.86
N SER A 293 -9.21 1.11 -15.47
CA SER A 293 -9.66 -0.05 -14.71
C SER A 293 -10.18 -1.11 -15.67
N ALA A 294 -9.78 -2.36 -15.48
CA ALA A 294 -10.13 -3.46 -16.36
C ALA A 294 -10.49 -4.71 -15.54
N GLY A 295 -11.77 -5.06 -15.50
CA GLY A 295 -12.30 -6.24 -14.84
C GLY A 295 -11.97 -6.34 -13.35
N GLY A 296 -11.79 -7.56 -12.88
CA GLY A 296 -11.32 -7.86 -11.54
C GLY A 296 -9.81 -8.13 -11.48
N LEU A 297 -9.27 -8.31 -10.27
CA LEU A 297 -7.84 -8.57 -10.03
C LEU A 297 -7.25 -9.73 -10.87
N THR A 298 -8.07 -10.70 -11.24
CA THR A 298 -7.67 -11.90 -11.99
C THR A 298 -8.18 -11.93 -13.43
N ASP A 299 -8.82 -10.88 -13.90
CA ASP A 299 -9.31 -10.78 -15.27
C ASP A 299 -8.21 -10.31 -16.23
N TYR A 300 -7.29 -11.22 -16.51
CA TYR A 300 -6.14 -10.94 -17.38
C TYR A 300 -6.50 -10.74 -18.85
N GLU A 301 -7.62 -11.32 -19.32
CA GLU A 301 -8.07 -11.15 -20.71
C GLU A 301 -8.59 -9.74 -20.95
N GLU A 302 -9.41 -9.22 -20.03
CA GLU A 302 -9.88 -7.84 -20.12
C GLU A 302 -8.72 -6.86 -19.97
N LYS A 303 -7.79 -7.09 -19.03
CA LYS A 303 -6.57 -6.27 -18.89
C LYS A 303 -5.75 -6.24 -20.18
N ALA A 304 -5.52 -7.39 -20.80
CA ALA A 304 -4.79 -7.45 -22.06
C ALA A 304 -5.52 -6.70 -23.18
N THR A 305 -6.84 -6.78 -23.23
CA THR A 305 -7.67 -6.06 -24.19
C THR A 305 -7.59 -4.55 -24.00
N VAL A 306 -7.69 -4.07 -22.75
CA VAL A 306 -7.57 -2.65 -22.41
C VAL A 306 -6.15 -2.15 -22.70
N ALA A 307 -5.11 -2.94 -22.38
CA ALA A 307 -3.73 -2.60 -22.70
C ALA A 307 -3.52 -2.45 -24.21
N ALA A 308 -3.98 -3.43 -24.98
CA ALA A 308 -3.87 -3.38 -26.45
C ALA A 308 -4.57 -2.14 -27.03
N LYS A 309 -5.76 -1.80 -26.52
CA LYS A 309 -6.51 -0.62 -26.95
C LYS A 309 -5.80 0.68 -26.57
N SER A 310 -5.26 0.78 -25.36
CA SER A 310 -4.54 1.97 -24.92
C SER A 310 -3.29 2.20 -25.75
N MET A 311 -2.62 1.14 -26.20
CA MET A 311 -1.43 1.20 -27.05
C MET A 311 -1.69 1.73 -28.47
N GLU A 312 -2.92 1.96 -28.89
CA GLU A 312 -3.21 2.66 -30.15
C GLU A 312 -2.73 4.11 -30.10
N THR A 313 -2.76 4.74 -28.91
CA THR A 313 -2.42 6.16 -28.73
C THR A 313 -1.33 6.41 -27.71
N GLU A 314 -1.11 5.48 -26.76
CA GLU A 314 -0.23 5.64 -25.61
C GLU A 314 0.66 4.40 -25.43
N ASN A 315 1.64 4.47 -24.54
CA ASN A 315 2.36 3.31 -24.04
C ASN A 315 1.61 2.79 -22.79
N ALA A 316 1.67 1.48 -22.51
CA ALA A 316 0.94 0.88 -21.42
C ALA A 316 1.85 0.31 -20.32
N ILE A 317 1.45 0.51 -19.06
CA ILE A 317 2.12 0.00 -17.86
C ILE A 317 1.10 -0.79 -17.04
#